data_8509a3fb04118b06346546196bfbd572
#
_entry.id   8509a3fb04118b06346546196bfbd572
#
_cell.length_a   1.000
_cell.length_b   1.000
_cell.length_c   1.000
_cell.angle_alpha   90.00
_cell.angle_beta   90.00
_cell.angle_gamma   90.00
#
_symmetry.space_group_name_H-M   'P 1'
#
loop_
_entity.id
_entity.type
_entity.pdbx_description
1 polymer ?
#
loop_
_entity_poly.entity_id
_entity_poly.type
_entity_poly.pdbx_seq_one_letter_code
_entity_poly.pdbx_strand_id
1 'polypeptide(L)'
;MELIRKYIWIVVMLAMLTLSACSERTEDDSVLRASITTTEDEEAVALYKSQCLSCHAVDLSGRVGPSLKDVGTRLSEDQIADIVMEGYQGMPSYKKILEESEIKSIAMWLSNMKEE
;
A
#
# COMPACT_ATOMS: atom_id res chain seq x y z
N MET A 1 18.74 -49.72 18.25
CA MET A 1 17.36 -49.32 17.82
C MET A 1 16.85 -48.13 18.60
N GLU A 2 17.03 -48.06 19.90
CA GLU A 2 16.62 -46.93 20.76
C GLU A 2 17.32 -45.60 20.40
N LEU A 3 18.62 -45.60 20.12
CA LEU A 3 19.41 -44.43 19.73
C LEU A 3 18.96 -43.87 18.39
N ILE A 4 18.67 -44.70 17.40
CA ILE A 4 18.21 -44.31 16.08
C ILE A 4 16.83 -43.68 16.19
N ARG A 5 15.93 -44.21 17.00
CA ARG A 5 14.60 -43.70 17.24
C ARG A 5 14.64 -42.30 17.92
N LYS A 6 15.52 -42.13 18.90
CA LYS A 6 15.75 -40.83 19.56
C LYS A 6 16.32 -39.79 18.58
N TYR A 7 17.24 -40.21 17.70
CA TYR A 7 17.81 -39.30 16.70
C TYR A 7 16.78 -38.84 15.68
N ILE A 8 15.91 -39.74 15.23
CA ILE A 8 14.80 -39.42 14.32
C ILE A 8 13.85 -38.42 14.98
N TRP A 9 13.50 -38.59 16.25
CA TRP A 9 12.64 -37.66 16.98
C TRP A 9 13.28 -36.28 17.15
N ILE A 10 14.58 -36.18 17.40
CA ILE A 10 15.32 -34.93 17.50
C ILE A 10 15.35 -34.20 16.14
N VAL A 11 15.58 -34.91 15.05
CA VAL A 11 15.61 -34.35 13.70
C VAL A 11 14.22 -33.84 13.28
N VAL A 12 13.17 -34.60 13.59
CA VAL A 12 11.78 -34.20 13.33
C VAL A 12 11.40 -32.95 14.16
N MET A 13 11.78 -32.92 15.44
CA MET A 13 11.57 -31.74 16.29
C MET A 13 12.33 -30.50 15.79
N LEU A 14 13.59 -30.69 15.35
CA LEU A 14 14.40 -29.61 14.79
C LEU A 14 13.84 -29.10 13.45
N ALA A 15 13.30 -29.99 12.61
CA ALA A 15 12.66 -29.65 11.35
C ALA A 15 11.33 -28.88 11.55
N MET A 16 10.60 -29.16 12.62
CA MET A 16 9.37 -28.44 12.96
C MET A 16 9.63 -27.02 13.49
N LEU A 17 10.79 -26.75 14.08
CA LEU A 17 11.14 -25.41 14.56
C LEU A 17 11.51 -24.43 13.43
N THR A 18 11.84 -24.91 12.24
CA THR A 18 12.25 -24.05 11.13
C THR A 18 11.08 -23.51 10.27
N LEU A 19 9.84 -23.95 10.49
CA LEU A 19 8.67 -23.52 9.72
C LEU A 19 7.95 -22.29 10.28
N SER A 20 8.43 -21.70 11.37
CA SER A 20 7.74 -20.57 12.03
C SER A 20 8.28 -19.18 11.67
N ALA A 21 9.05 -19.01 10.58
CA ALA A 21 9.73 -17.75 10.26
C ALA A 21 9.17 -17.02 9.04
N CYS A 22 7.88 -17.16 8.72
CA CYS A 22 7.19 -16.23 7.83
C CYS A 22 6.18 -15.42 8.66
N SER A 23 6.69 -14.55 9.53
CA SER A 23 5.92 -13.41 9.99
C SER A 23 6.03 -12.35 8.89
N GLU A 24 5.11 -12.36 7.94
CA GLU A 24 4.83 -11.17 7.14
C GLU A 24 4.53 -10.06 8.15
N ARG A 25 5.39 -9.05 8.17
CA ARG A 25 4.99 -7.74 8.68
C ARG A 25 3.85 -7.29 7.77
N THR A 26 2.63 -7.59 8.15
CA THR A 26 1.48 -6.89 7.64
C THR A 26 1.63 -5.46 8.15
N GLU A 27 2.21 -4.58 7.32
CA GLU A 27 2.00 -3.17 7.52
C GLU A 27 0.49 -2.99 7.60
N ASP A 28 0.03 -2.34 8.66
CA ASP A 28 -1.40 -2.23 8.94
C ASP A 28 -2.07 -1.42 7.82
N ASP A 29 -2.71 -2.11 6.88
CA ASP A 29 -3.43 -1.51 5.76
C ASP A 29 -4.91 -1.20 6.09
N SER A 30 -5.23 -1.16 7.39
CA SER A 30 -6.59 -0.90 7.86
C SER A 30 -7.16 0.42 7.34
N VAL A 31 -6.32 1.45 7.25
CA VAL A 31 -6.70 2.77 6.70
C VAL A 31 -7.11 2.64 5.22
N LEU A 32 -6.30 1.94 4.42
CA LEU A 32 -6.61 1.72 3.00
C LEU A 32 -7.88 0.89 2.82
N ARG A 33 -8.06 -0.15 3.63
CA ARG A 33 -9.28 -0.98 3.58
C ARG A 33 -10.53 -0.20 3.99
N ALA A 34 -10.42 0.63 5.02
CA ALA A 34 -11.54 1.45 5.48
C ALA A 34 -11.94 2.53 4.46
N SER A 35 -11.02 2.94 3.58
CA SER A 35 -11.30 3.93 2.53
C SER A 35 -11.96 3.36 1.27
N ILE A 36 -12.09 2.03 1.17
CA ILE A 36 -12.75 1.37 0.04
C ILE A 36 -14.26 1.38 0.29
N THR A 37 -14.98 2.13 -0.52
CA THR A 37 -16.44 2.22 -0.47
C THR A 37 -17.10 1.76 -1.77
N THR A 38 -16.35 1.74 -2.86
CA THR A 38 -16.80 1.35 -4.20
C THR A 38 -15.80 0.40 -4.87
N THR A 39 -16.16 -0.19 -6.00
CA THR A 39 -15.24 -0.99 -6.83
C THR A 39 -14.14 -0.15 -7.46
N GLU A 40 -14.42 1.10 -7.77
CA GLU A 40 -13.45 2.07 -8.26
C GLU A 40 -12.41 2.41 -7.19
N ASP A 41 -12.80 2.48 -5.91
CA ASP A 41 -11.87 2.64 -4.80
C ASP A 41 -10.95 1.43 -4.64
N GLU A 42 -11.44 0.20 -4.89
CA GLU A 42 -10.60 -1.01 -4.85
C GLU A 42 -9.48 -0.93 -5.89
N GLU A 43 -9.79 -0.49 -7.11
CA GLU A 43 -8.81 -0.28 -8.17
C GLU A 43 -7.81 0.81 -7.79
N ALA A 44 -8.29 1.97 -7.32
CA ALA A 44 -7.46 3.07 -6.88
C ALA A 44 -6.51 2.67 -5.74
N VAL A 45 -6.99 1.92 -4.74
CA VAL A 45 -6.17 1.40 -3.64
C VAL A 45 -5.12 0.41 -4.14
N ALA A 46 -5.45 -0.46 -5.10
CA ALA A 46 -4.49 -1.39 -5.69
C ALA A 46 -3.37 -0.64 -6.44
N LEU A 47 -3.72 0.39 -7.20
CA LEU A 47 -2.76 1.28 -7.89
C LEU A 47 -1.91 2.06 -6.87
N TYR A 48 -2.50 2.59 -5.82
CA TYR A 48 -1.79 3.26 -4.73
C TYR A 48 -0.76 2.34 -4.08
N LYS A 49 -1.14 1.11 -3.75
CA LYS A 49 -0.21 0.11 -3.17
C LYS A 49 0.98 -0.19 -4.07
N SER A 50 0.78 -0.23 -5.38
CA SER A 50 1.84 -0.55 -6.33
C SER A 50 2.75 0.63 -6.68
N GLN A 51 2.24 1.87 -6.69
CA GLN A 51 2.93 3.02 -7.24
C GLN A 51 3.25 4.13 -6.22
N CYS A 52 2.45 4.27 -5.18
CA CYS A 52 2.46 5.47 -4.31
C CYS A 52 2.92 5.16 -2.88
N LEU A 53 2.65 3.94 -2.39
CA LEU A 53 2.86 3.52 -1.01
C LEU A 53 4.28 3.75 -0.51
N SER A 54 5.30 3.52 -1.35
CA SER A 54 6.71 3.66 -0.96
C SER A 54 7.07 5.07 -0.50
N CYS A 55 6.42 6.09 -1.06
CA CYS A 55 6.64 7.50 -0.75
C CYS A 55 5.60 8.08 0.21
N HIS A 56 4.35 7.62 0.14
CA HIS A 56 3.24 8.20 0.89
C HIS A 56 2.77 7.34 2.08
N ALA A 57 3.40 6.19 2.34
CA ALA A 57 3.10 5.22 3.40
C ALA A 57 1.74 4.51 3.25
N VAL A 58 1.61 3.34 3.90
CA VAL A 58 0.41 2.50 3.86
C VAL A 58 -0.77 3.13 4.60
N ASP A 59 -0.49 3.94 5.61
CA ASP A 59 -1.48 4.68 6.42
C ASP A 59 -1.70 6.11 5.93
N LEU A 60 -1.23 6.46 4.72
CA LEU A 60 -1.30 7.80 4.12
C LEU A 60 -0.57 8.90 4.91
N SER A 61 0.21 8.58 5.93
CA SER A 61 0.89 9.57 6.78
C SER A 61 2.04 10.30 6.10
N GLY A 62 2.54 9.75 4.98
CA GLY A 62 3.71 10.25 4.28
C GLY A 62 5.03 9.67 4.79
N ARG A 63 6.05 9.73 3.94
CA ARG A 63 7.45 9.38 4.24
C ARG A 63 8.38 10.31 3.47
N VAL A 64 8.70 9.97 2.22
CA VAL A 64 9.42 10.85 1.27
C VAL A 64 8.46 11.91 0.74
N GLY A 65 7.23 11.50 0.41
CA GLY A 65 6.14 12.37 0.04
C GLY A 65 5.35 12.87 1.26
N PRO A 66 4.51 13.91 1.09
CA PRO A 66 3.68 14.44 2.17
C PRO A 66 2.56 13.49 2.58
N SER A 67 1.93 13.78 3.73
CA SER A 67 0.69 13.15 4.14
C SER A 67 -0.43 13.36 3.12
N LEU A 68 -1.19 12.30 2.87
CA LEU A 68 -2.37 12.32 2.00
C LEU A 68 -3.68 12.14 2.78
N LYS A 69 -3.62 12.05 4.11
CA LYS A 69 -4.78 11.81 4.97
C LYS A 69 -5.88 12.86 4.81
N ASP A 70 -5.48 14.10 4.58
CA ASP A 70 -6.36 15.25 4.42
C ASP A 70 -6.27 15.92 3.03
N VAL A 71 -5.69 15.23 2.05
CA VAL A 71 -5.40 15.82 0.73
C VAL A 71 -6.65 16.34 0.03
N GLY A 72 -7.79 15.68 0.20
CA GLY A 72 -9.07 16.10 -0.38
C GLY A 72 -9.67 17.37 0.28
N THR A 73 -9.14 17.86 1.40
CA THR A 73 -9.49 19.17 1.97
C THR A 73 -8.68 20.30 1.34
N ARG A 74 -7.51 19.98 0.78
CA ARG A 74 -6.56 20.95 0.26
C ARG A 74 -6.57 21.06 -1.26
N LEU A 75 -6.89 19.96 -1.95
CA LEU A 75 -6.84 19.85 -3.40
C LEU A 75 -8.14 19.22 -3.94
N SER A 76 -8.57 19.72 -5.11
CA SER A 76 -9.65 19.07 -5.86
C SER A 76 -9.17 17.82 -6.59
N GLU A 77 -10.11 16.98 -7.05
CA GLU A 77 -9.83 15.82 -7.89
C GLU A 77 -8.96 16.19 -9.10
N ASP A 78 -9.31 17.25 -9.84
CA ASP A 78 -8.55 17.67 -11.03
C ASP A 78 -7.12 18.08 -10.67
N GLN A 79 -6.93 18.80 -9.56
CA GLN A 79 -5.60 19.21 -9.10
C GLN A 79 -4.74 17.99 -8.69
N ILE A 80 -5.35 17.00 -8.06
CA ILE A 80 -4.66 15.75 -7.71
C ILE A 80 -4.29 14.98 -8.97
N ALA A 81 -5.21 14.89 -9.94
CA ALA A 81 -4.95 14.25 -11.24
C ALA A 81 -3.79 14.91 -11.98
N ASP A 82 -3.76 16.23 -12.05
CA ASP A 82 -2.68 16.99 -12.69
C ASP A 82 -1.33 16.73 -12.01
N ILE A 83 -1.28 16.70 -10.67
CA ILE A 83 -0.06 16.41 -9.91
C ILE A 83 0.43 14.98 -10.19
N VAL A 84 -0.44 14.00 -10.21
CA VAL A 84 -0.07 12.60 -10.52
C VAL A 84 0.39 12.48 -11.97
N MET A 85 -0.30 13.12 -12.89
CA MET A 85 0.02 13.10 -14.32
C MET A 85 1.38 13.75 -14.61
N GLU A 86 1.60 14.95 -14.14
CA GLU A 86 2.78 15.75 -14.51
C GLU A 86 3.93 15.64 -13.50
N GLY A 87 3.65 15.20 -12.27
CA GLY A 87 4.61 15.22 -11.16
C GLY A 87 4.69 16.60 -10.50
N TYR A 88 5.23 16.67 -9.29
CA TYR A 88 5.34 17.93 -8.55
C TYR A 88 6.39 17.84 -7.45
N GLN A 89 7.30 18.81 -7.35
CA GLN A 89 8.29 18.96 -6.26
C GLN A 89 9.01 17.66 -5.84
N GLY A 90 9.54 16.92 -6.80
CA GLY A 90 10.24 15.66 -6.58
C GLY A 90 9.37 14.41 -6.72
N MET A 91 8.06 14.54 -6.80
CA MET A 91 7.17 13.45 -7.20
C MET A 91 7.33 13.21 -8.70
N PRO A 92 7.56 11.97 -9.16
CA PRO A 92 7.69 11.67 -10.58
C PRO A 92 6.35 11.82 -11.32
N SER A 93 6.42 12.06 -12.63
CA SER A 93 5.27 12.04 -13.53
C SER A 93 4.84 10.59 -13.81
N TYR A 94 3.55 10.32 -13.73
CA TYR A 94 2.97 9.00 -14.00
C TYR A 94 2.28 8.88 -15.37
N LYS A 95 2.22 9.95 -16.18
CA LYS A 95 1.54 9.95 -17.50
C LYS A 95 2.05 8.91 -18.51
N LYS A 96 3.24 8.34 -18.29
CA LYS A 96 3.81 7.27 -19.12
C LYS A 96 3.74 5.90 -18.48
N ILE A 97 3.24 5.81 -17.24
CA ILE A 97 3.20 4.61 -16.41
C ILE A 97 1.76 4.15 -16.22
N LEU A 98 0.85 5.10 -15.99
CA LEU A 98 -0.57 4.86 -15.75
C LEU A 98 -1.41 5.41 -16.91
N GLU A 99 -2.53 4.75 -17.18
CA GLU A 99 -3.55 5.26 -18.09
C GLU A 99 -4.28 6.45 -17.46
N GLU A 100 -4.85 7.32 -18.26
CA GLU A 100 -5.59 8.49 -17.79
C GLU A 100 -6.76 8.11 -16.87
N SER A 101 -7.46 7.01 -17.18
CA SER A 101 -8.53 6.47 -16.33
C SER A 101 -8.03 6.03 -14.96
N GLU A 102 -6.86 5.41 -14.88
CA GLU A 102 -6.22 4.99 -13.64
C GLU A 102 -5.81 6.19 -12.78
N ILE A 103 -5.23 7.22 -13.40
CA ILE A 103 -4.90 8.49 -12.72
C ILE A 103 -6.15 9.14 -12.16
N LYS A 104 -7.24 9.14 -12.93
CA LYS A 104 -8.53 9.67 -12.50
C LYS A 104 -9.13 8.90 -11.34
N SER A 105 -9.09 7.57 -11.36
CA SER A 105 -9.56 6.73 -10.25
C SER A 105 -8.79 7.03 -8.96
N ILE A 106 -7.47 7.13 -9.01
CA ILE A 106 -6.64 7.50 -7.87
C ILE A 106 -7.00 8.90 -7.36
N ALA A 107 -7.13 9.88 -8.26
CA ALA A 107 -7.43 11.26 -7.90
C ALA A 107 -8.81 11.40 -7.24
N MET A 108 -9.82 10.71 -7.77
CA MET A 108 -11.17 10.68 -7.20
C MET A 108 -11.15 10.06 -5.80
N TRP A 109 -10.51 8.91 -5.63
CA TRP A 109 -10.37 8.26 -4.32
C TRP A 109 -9.64 9.17 -3.31
N LEU A 110 -8.50 9.78 -3.69
CA LEU A 110 -7.74 10.68 -2.82
C LEU A 110 -8.50 11.97 -2.49
N SER A 111 -9.34 12.48 -3.40
CA SER A 111 -10.15 13.68 -3.14
C SER A 111 -11.18 13.48 -2.03
N ASN A 112 -11.48 12.22 -1.68
CA ASN A 112 -12.35 11.85 -0.57
C ASN A 112 -11.61 11.73 0.77
N MET A 113 -10.27 11.82 0.80
CA MET A 113 -9.49 11.82 2.04
C MET A 113 -9.61 13.16 2.74
N LYS A 114 -10.44 13.18 3.79
CA LYS A 114 -10.80 14.38 4.57
C LYS A 114 -10.73 14.03 6.06
N GLU A 115 -9.52 13.71 6.53
CA GLU A 115 -9.32 13.52 7.97
C GLU A 115 -9.50 14.86 8.68
N GLU A 116 -10.39 14.92 9.66
CA GLU A 116 -10.63 16.09 10.51
C GLU A 116 -9.56 16.23 11.59
#